data_cc9312ded3413cdaa49e4d99577356ca
#
_entry.id   cc9312ded3413cdaa49e4d99577356ca
#
_cell.length_a   1.000
_cell.length_b   1.000
_cell.length_c   1.000
_cell.angle_alpha   90.00
_cell.angle_beta   90.00
_cell.angle_gamma   90.00
#
_symmetry.space_group_name_H-M   'P 1'
#
loop_
_entity.id
_entity.type
_entity.pdbx_description
1 polymer ?
#
loop_
_entity_poly.entity_id
_entity_poly.type
_entity_poly.pdbx_seq_one_letter_code
_entity_poly.pdbx_strand_id
1 'polypeptide(L)'
;MSAKTKVKTKKSRNSKVPASLVWFEIPADDIKRARKFYSSLFGWKIKAFPNMEDYWHIDSGGAHASPDRAIMKKMCPEHPVTNYILVDSVTRASAKVEKLGGKVHKAKTAVPNLGYFAICQDTENNVFALWEKIESAK
;
A
#
# COMPACT_ATOMS: atom_id res chain seq x y z
N MET A 1 -1.17 -33.93 12.59
CA MET A 1 -0.67 -33.24 12.27
C MET A 1 0.10 -33.24 11.14
N SER A 2 0.79 -33.92 10.86
CA SER A 2 1.60 -33.84 9.77
C SER A 2 0.88 -33.79 8.48
N ALA A 3 -0.24 -34.29 8.41
CA ALA A 3 -0.92 -34.29 7.16
C ALA A 3 -1.13 -32.92 6.64
N LYS A 4 -1.27 -31.99 7.50
CA LYS A 4 -1.43 -30.70 7.10
C LYS A 4 -0.30 -30.20 6.38
N THR A 5 0.83 -30.74 6.53
CA THR A 5 1.91 -30.16 5.85
C THR A 5 1.79 -30.44 4.40
N LYS A 6 1.25 -31.49 4.01
CA LYS A 6 1.13 -31.72 2.66
C LYS A 6 0.23 -30.80 2.01
N VAL A 7 -0.79 -30.47 2.59
CA VAL A 7 -1.73 -29.60 2.04
C VAL A 7 -1.11 -28.30 1.79
N LYS A 8 -0.23 -27.88 2.65
CA LYS A 8 0.44 -26.70 2.45
C LYS A 8 1.20 -26.67 1.20
N THR A 9 1.84 -27.69 0.86
CA THR A 9 2.65 -27.72 -0.27
C THR A 9 1.84 -27.46 -1.48
N LYS A 10 0.70 -28.02 -1.54
CA LYS A 10 -0.12 -27.84 -2.60
C LYS A 10 -0.55 -26.45 -2.73
N LYS A 11 -0.84 -25.83 -1.69
CA LYS A 11 -1.20 -24.51 -1.70
C LYS A 11 -0.18 -23.67 -2.30
N SER A 12 1.05 -23.90 -2.10
CA SER A 12 2.04 -23.01 -2.60
C SER A 12 2.06 -22.96 -4.11
N ARG A 13 1.63 -23.96 -4.78
CA ARG A 13 1.65 -23.91 -6.20
C ARG A 13 0.61 -23.00 -6.74
N ASN A 14 -0.51 -22.91 -6.10
CA ASN A 14 -1.55 -22.06 -6.55
C ASN A 14 -1.64 -20.91 -5.60
N SER A 15 -0.58 -20.71 -4.88
CA SER A 15 -0.65 -19.78 -3.82
C SER A 15 -0.85 -18.38 -4.28
N LYS A 16 -1.55 -17.66 -3.52
CA LYS A 16 -1.74 -16.27 -3.71
C LYS A 16 -0.82 -15.60 -2.76
N VAL A 17 -0.45 -14.38 -3.05
CA VAL A 17 0.38 -13.63 -2.13
C VAL A 17 -0.47 -13.37 -0.91
N PRO A 18 0.07 -13.42 0.27
CA PRO A 18 -0.68 -13.08 1.46
C PRO A 18 -1.08 -11.61 1.39
N ALA A 19 -2.30 -11.32 1.72
CA ALA A 19 -2.78 -9.95 1.72
C ALA A 19 -2.20 -9.26 2.93
N SER A 20 -1.09 -8.60 2.75
CA SER A 20 -0.39 -7.96 3.85
C SER A 20 -0.18 -6.49 3.60
N LEU A 21 0.00 -5.74 4.67
CA LEU A 21 0.28 -4.32 4.58
C LEU A 21 1.70 -4.16 4.09
N VAL A 22 1.88 -3.56 2.93
CA VAL A 22 3.21 -3.41 2.34
C VAL A 22 3.67 -1.98 2.17
N TRP A 23 2.75 -1.03 2.34
CA TRP A 23 3.10 0.37 2.12
C TRP A 23 2.06 1.24 2.81
N PHE A 24 2.44 2.41 3.31
CA PHE A 24 1.44 3.38 3.72
C PHE A 24 1.91 4.78 3.40
N GLU A 25 0.96 5.68 3.25
CA GLU A 25 1.23 7.05 2.88
C GLU A 25 0.70 7.99 3.94
N ILE A 26 1.52 8.95 4.33
CA ILE A 26 1.15 9.96 5.28
C ILE A 26 0.90 11.24 4.51
N PRO A 27 -0.33 11.72 4.44
CA PRO A 27 -0.62 12.92 3.67
C PRO A 27 -0.27 14.16 4.49
N ALA A 28 0.21 15.20 3.84
CA ALA A 28 0.61 16.41 4.52
C ALA A 28 0.21 17.64 3.72
N ASP A 29 -0.17 18.70 4.41
CA ASP A 29 -0.42 19.97 3.76
C ASP A 29 0.91 20.62 3.44
N ASP A 30 1.86 20.50 4.36
CA ASP A 30 3.19 21.08 4.20
C ASP A 30 4.19 19.96 4.37
N ILE A 31 4.69 19.45 3.28
CA ILE A 31 5.61 18.32 3.30
C ILE A 31 6.91 18.63 4.05
N LYS A 32 7.42 19.85 3.88
CA LYS A 32 8.66 20.21 4.53
C LYS A 32 8.49 20.19 6.05
N ARG A 33 7.37 20.69 6.53
CA ARG A 33 7.09 20.72 7.96
C ARG A 33 6.91 19.28 8.48
N ALA A 34 6.20 18.42 7.74
CA ALA A 34 6.00 17.05 8.14
C ALA A 34 7.32 16.29 8.17
N ARG A 35 8.18 16.50 7.17
CA ARG A 35 9.48 15.86 7.12
C ARG A 35 10.32 16.23 8.33
N LYS A 36 10.31 17.50 8.69
CA LYS A 36 11.10 17.94 9.82
C LYS A 36 10.58 17.31 11.11
N PHE A 37 9.27 17.24 11.25
CA PHE A 37 8.66 16.66 12.44
C PHE A 37 9.08 15.19 12.61
N TYR A 38 8.88 14.39 11.58
CA TYR A 38 9.17 12.97 11.68
C TYR A 38 10.66 12.65 11.75
N SER A 39 11.48 13.42 11.04
CA SER A 39 12.92 13.20 11.10
C SER A 39 13.45 13.55 12.49
N SER A 40 12.94 14.60 13.09
CA SER A 40 13.39 15.01 14.41
C SER A 40 12.90 14.05 15.48
N LEU A 41 11.69 13.56 15.34
CA LEU A 41 11.11 12.68 16.32
C LEU A 41 11.68 11.26 16.28
N PHE A 42 11.76 10.70 15.09
CA PHE A 42 12.14 9.30 14.92
C PHE A 42 13.50 9.06 14.28
N GLY A 43 14.13 10.10 13.80
CA GLY A 43 15.40 9.94 13.10
C GLY A 43 15.23 9.36 11.70
N TRP A 44 14.03 9.40 11.17
CA TRP A 44 13.77 8.87 9.85
C TRP A 44 14.47 9.69 8.77
N LYS A 45 15.00 9.01 7.75
CA LYS A 45 15.61 9.69 6.63
C LYS A 45 14.57 9.74 5.53
N ILE A 46 14.26 10.95 5.09
CA ILE A 46 13.18 11.15 4.15
C ILE A 46 13.71 11.80 2.89
N LYS A 47 13.61 11.08 1.77
CA LYS A 47 14.16 11.54 0.51
C LYS A 47 13.10 11.59 -0.58
N ALA A 48 13.28 12.52 -1.52
CA ALA A 48 12.32 12.62 -2.62
C ALA A 48 12.31 11.31 -3.40
N PHE A 49 11.12 10.85 -3.77
CA PHE A 49 10.98 9.64 -4.55
C PHE A 49 11.23 10.01 -6.02
N PRO A 50 12.07 9.27 -6.72
CA PRO A 50 12.43 9.61 -8.09
C PRO A 50 11.22 9.73 -9.01
N ASN A 51 11.21 10.76 -9.82
CA ASN A 51 10.17 10.97 -10.81
C ASN A 51 8.74 11.16 -10.29
N MET A 52 8.60 11.46 -9.02
CA MET A 52 7.30 11.75 -8.46
C MET A 52 7.37 13.06 -7.70
N GLU A 53 6.46 13.96 -8.02
CA GLU A 53 6.43 15.25 -7.37
C GLU A 53 5.69 15.14 -6.06
N ASP A 54 6.15 15.86 -5.04
CA ASP A 54 5.48 15.89 -3.74
C ASP A 54 5.27 14.49 -3.11
N TYR A 55 6.23 13.61 -3.35
CA TYR A 55 6.16 12.26 -2.83
C TYR A 55 7.54 11.91 -2.28
N TRP A 56 7.63 11.62 -0.99
CA TRP A 56 8.90 11.43 -0.30
C TRP A 56 8.95 10.11 0.42
N HIS A 57 9.95 9.32 0.10
CA HIS A 57 10.13 8.00 0.69
C HIS A 57 10.74 8.13 2.08
N ILE A 58 10.23 7.37 3.03
CA ILE A 58 10.72 7.36 4.39
C ILE A 58 11.53 6.09 4.62
N ASP A 59 12.80 6.27 5.00
CA ASP A 59 13.65 5.16 5.35
C ASP A 59 13.80 5.19 6.87
N SER A 60 13.25 4.20 7.54
CA SER A 60 13.27 4.16 8.99
C SER A 60 14.61 3.65 9.50
N GLY A 61 15.42 3.08 8.63
CA GLY A 61 16.74 2.59 9.03
C GLY A 61 16.75 1.30 9.81
N GLY A 62 15.61 0.71 10.01
CA GLY A 62 15.53 -0.49 10.79
C GLY A 62 15.84 -1.72 9.97
N ALA A 63 16.27 -2.77 10.63
CA ALA A 63 16.51 -4.02 9.97
C ALA A 63 15.27 -4.89 9.90
N HIS A 64 14.21 -4.48 10.54
CA HIS A 64 13.01 -5.28 10.59
C HIS A 64 12.19 -5.12 9.34
N ALA A 65 11.59 -6.19 8.91
CA ALA A 65 10.71 -6.13 7.78
C ALA A 65 9.50 -5.35 8.24
N SER A 66 9.25 -4.26 7.64
CA SER A 66 8.07 -3.48 7.95
C SER A 66 7.59 -2.86 6.67
N PRO A 67 6.35 -2.42 6.62
CA PRO A 67 5.87 -1.81 5.40
C PRO A 67 6.68 -0.56 5.11
N ASP A 68 6.90 -0.32 3.84
CA ASP A 68 7.53 0.91 3.41
C ASP A 68 6.52 2.02 3.55
N ARG A 69 6.98 3.24 3.50
CA ARG A 69 6.12 4.38 3.76
C ARG A 69 6.59 5.63 3.05
N ALA A 70 5.67 6.55 2.89
CA ALA A 70 5.99 7.80 2.21
C ALA A 70 5.18 8.94 2.80
N ILE A 71 5.66 10.17 2.59
CA ILE A 71 4.90 11.37 2.89
C ILE A 71 4.54 11.96 1.55
N MET A 72 3.30 12.38 1.38
CA MET A 72 2.84 12.94 0.14
C MET A 72 1.94 14.14 0.40
N LYS A 73 1.71 14.94 -0.62
CA LYS A 73 0.85 16.07 -0.46
C LYS A 73 -0.59 15.61 -0.38
N LYS A 74 -1.39 16.23 0.49
CA LYS A 74 -2.78 15.89 0.60
C LYS A 74 -3.50 16.14 -0.72
N MET A 75 -4.40 15.27 -1.08
CA MET A 75 -5.18 15.41 -2.29
C MET A 75 -6.49 16.16 -1.96
N CYS A 76 -6.91 16.12 -0.72
CA CYS A 76 -8.10 16.84 -0.26
C CYS A 76 -7.99 17.00 1.25
N PRO A 77 -8.76 17.89 1.86
CA PRO A 77 -8.65 18.15 3.30
C PRO A 77 -8.79 16.91 4.18
N GLU A 78 -9.63 15.98 3.78
CA GLU A 78 -9.87 14.78 4.57
C GLU A 78 -9.00 13.60 4.20
N HIS A 79 -7.98 13.80 3.38
CA HIS A 79 -7.15 12.70 2.91
C HIS A 79 -6.50 11.99 4.10
N PRO A 80 -6.84 10.74 4.34
CA PRO A 80 -6.33 10.03 5.52
C PRO A 80 -5.01 9.33 5.23
N VAL A 81 -4.35 8.87 6.27
CA VAL A 81 -3.22 7.97 6.10
C VAL A 81 -3.79 6.74 5.40
N THR A 82 -3.16 6.32 4.33
CA THR A 82 -3.68 5.24 3.51
C THR A 82 -2.76 4.03 3.55
N ASN A 83 -3.30 2.89 3.91
CA ASN A 83 -2.56 1.65 3.96
C ASN A 83 -2.77 0.87 2.68
N TYR A 84 -1.68 0.32 2.12
CA TYR A 84 -1.74 -0.45 0.89
C TYR A 84 -1.58 -1.92 1.19
N ILE A 85 -2.50 -2.72 0.71
CA ILE A 85 -2.51 -4.16 0.95
C ILE A 85 -2.13 -4.88 -0.33
N LEU A 86 -1.15 -5.76 -0.23
CA LEU A 86 -0.68 -6.51 -1.38
C LEU A 86 -1.72 -7.55 -1.79
N VAL A 87 -2.04 -7.60 -3.06
CA VAL A 87 -2.96 -8.60 -3.59
C VAL A 87 -2.40 -9.18 -4.89
N ASP A 88 -2.91 -10.32 -5.30
CA ASP A 88 -2.51 -10.94 -6.55
C ASP A 88 -3.01 -10.16 -7.75
N SER A 89 -4.19 -9.62 -7.66
CA SER A 89 -4.83 -8.94 -8.77
C SER A 89 -5.71 -7.81 -8.27
N VAL A 90 -5.35 -6.59 -8.64
CA VAL A 90 -6.16 -5.44 -8.26
C VAL A 90 -7.53 -5.53 -8.91
N THR A 91 -7.59 -6.05 -10.15
CA THR A 91 -8.86 -6.19 -10.83
C THR A 91 -9.81 -7.09 -10.05
N ARG A 92 -9.34 -8.29 -9.68
CA ARG A 92 -10.20 -9.22 -8.95
C ARG A 92 -10.51 -8.74 -7.54
N ALA A 93 -9.52 -8.17 -6.87
CA ALA A 93 -9.73 -7.69 -5.52
C ALA A 93 -10.72 -6.54 -5.49
N SER A 94 -10.65 -5.63 -6.47
CA SER A 94 -11.57 -4.51 -6.55
C SER A 94 -13.02 -4.99 -6.71
N ALA A 95 -13.21 -5.99 -7.57
CA ALA A 95 -14.54 -6.53 -7.79
C ALA A 95 -15.06 -7.15 -6.49
N LYS A 96 -14.17 -7.78 -5.74
CA LYS A 96 -14.55 -8.41 -4.50
C LYS A 96 -14.88 -7.38 -3.42
N VAL A 97 -14.18 -6.25 -3.43
CA VAL A 97 -14.48 -5.18 -2.50
C VAL A 97 -15.95 -4.77 -2.67
N GLU A 98 -16.37 -4.56 -3.90
CA GLU A 98 -17.74 -4.15 -4.14
C GLU A 98 -18.75 -5.24 -3.78
N LYS A 99 -18.41 -6.47 -4.07
CA LYS A 99 -19.29 -7.57 -3.75
C LYS A 99 -19.48 -7.71 -2.25
N LEU A 100 -18.48 -7.37 -1.47
CA LEU A 100 -18.53 -7.46 -0.02
C LEU A 100 -19.08 -6.23 0.68
N GLY A 101 -19.55 -5.27 -0.09
CA GLY A 101 -20.16 -4.07 0.50
C GLY A 101 -19.28 -2.84 0.61
N GLY A 102 -18.06 -2.93 0.12
CA GLY A 102 -17.19 -1.77 0.11
C GLY A 102 -17.35 -0.97 -1.16
N LYS A 103 -16.48 -0.01 -1.37
CA LYS A 103 -16.53 0.84 -2.55
C LYS A 103 -15.17 0.99 -3.17
N VAL A 104 -15.11 1.21 -4.47
CA VAL A 104 -13.87 1.50 -5.16
C VAL A 104 -13.93 2.98 -5.55
N HIS A 105 -13.08 3.79 -4.94
CA HIS A 105 -13.04 5.21 -5.21
C HIS A 105 -12.14 5.54 -6.40
N LYS A 106 -11.05 4.83 -6.55
CA LYS A 106 -10.18 5.00 -7.70
C LYS A 106 -9.87 3.63 -8.25
N ALA A 107 -10.29 3.39 -9.49
CA ALA A 107 -10.12 2.09 -10.13
C ALA A 107 -8.65 1.81 -10.42
N LYS A 108 -8.35 0.59 -10.80
CA LYS A 108 -7.00 0.14 -11.10
C LYS A 108 -6.24 1.18 -11.90
N THR A 109 -5.12 1.58 -11.37
CA THR A 109 -4.27 2.62 -11.96
C THR A 109 -2.84 2.14 -11.95
N ALA A 110 -2.12 2.35 -13.03
CA ALA A 110 -0.73 1.92 -13.10
C ALA A 110 0.21 2.93 -12.45
N VAL A 111 1.20 2.42 -11.73
CA VAL A 111 2.34 3.20 -11.33
C VAL A 111 3.44 2.63 -12.20
N PRO A 112 3.85 3.35 -13.24
CA PRO A 112 4.78 2.81 -14.24
C PRO A 112 6.01 2.14 -13.62
N ASN A 113 6.29 0.95 -14.11
CA ASN A 113 7.44 0.17 -13.67
C ASN A 113 7.38 -0.35 -12.24
N LEU A 114 6.26 -0.15 -11.56
CA LEU A 114 6.13 -0.62 -10.19
C LEU A 114 4.95 -1.55 -9.98
N GLY A 115 3.80 -1.21 -10.48
CA GLY A 115 2.61 -2.06 -10.31
C GLY A 115 1.31 -1.32 -10.54
N TYR A 116 0.25 -1.85 -9.95
CA TYR A 116 -1.07 -1.25 -10.06
C TYR A 116 -1.67 -1.04 -8.69
N PHE A 117 -2.49 -0.04 -8.55
CA PHE A 117 -3.19 0.18 -7.30
C PHE A 117 -4.64 0.58 -7.53
N ALA A 118 -5.44 0.48 -6.51
CA ALA A 118 -6.79 0.99 -6.50
C ALA A 118 -7.05 1.53 -5.10
N ILE A 119 -7.86 2.58 -5.00
CA ILE A 119 -8.21 3.15 -3.71
C ILE A 119 -9.63 2.71 -3.39
N CYS A 120 -9.83 2.15 -2.24
CA CYS A 120 -11.09 1.56 -1.85
C CYS A 120 -11.55 2.03 -0.48
N GLN A 121 -12.73 1.62 -0.11
CA GLN A 121 -13.30 1.97 1.18
C GLN A 121 -14.00 0.72 1.69
N ASP A 122 -13.82 0.42 2.97
CA ASP A 122 -14.44 -0.75 3.56
C ASP A 122 -15.88 -0.44 4.02
N THR A 123 -16.50 -1.36 4.71
CA THR A 123 -17.88 -1.20 5.15
C THR A 123 -18.02 -0.22 6.32
N GLU A 124 -16.91 0.20 6.90
CA GLU A 124 -16.91 1.11 8.02
C GLU A 124 -16.38 2.49 7.64
N ASN A 125 -16.35 2.77 6.34
CA ASN A 125 -15.89 4.02 5.78
C ASN A 125 -14.40 4.30 5.92
N ASN A 126 -13.60 3.25 6.12
CA ASN A 126 -12.16 3.41 6.16
C ASN A 126 -11.58 3.27 4.76
N VAL A 127 -10.70 4.18 4.39
CA VAL A 127 -10.05 4.15 3.09
C VAL A 127 -8.82 3.27 3.18
N PHE A 128 -8.61 2.44 2.20
CA PHE A 128 -7.41 1.62 2.08
C PHE A 128 -7.11 1.46 0.59
N ALA A 129 -5.94 0.94 0.27
CA ALA A 129 -5.58 0.74 -1.12
C ALA A 129 -5.15 -0.69 -1.36
N LEU A 130 -5.31 -1.13 -2.61
CA LEU A 130 -4.87 -2.44 -3.04
C LEU A 130 -3.62 -2.22 -3.88
N TRP A 131 -2.67 -3.12 -3.78
CA TRP A 131 -1.43 -3.02 -4.54
C TRP A 131 -1.07 -4.35 -5.19
N GLU A 132 -0.75 -4.32 -6.47
CA GLU A 132 -0.33 -5.49 -7.21
C GLU A 132 1.01 -5.19 -7.84
N LYS A 133 2.02 -6.03 -7.58
CA LYS A 133 3.34 -5.78 -8.11
C LYS A 133 3.38 -6.01 -9.59
N ILE A 134 4.23 -5.25 -10.27
CA ILE A 134 4.30 -5.30 -11.71
C ILE A 134 4.68 -6.64 -12.29
N GLU A 135 5.48 -7.40 -11.60
CA GLU A 135 5.85 -8.67 -12.15
C GLU A 135 4.70 -9.67 -12.16
N SER A 136 3.64 -9.43 -11.41
CA SER A 136 2.48 -10.26 -11.51
C SER A 136 1.43 -9.57 -12.35
N ALA A 137 1.70 -8.35 -12.78
CA ALA A 137 0.75 -7.59 -13.55
C ALA A 137 1.17 -7.59 -14.98
N LYS A 138 0.61 -8.38 -15.78
CA LYS A 138 0.98 -8.36 -17.18
C LYS A 138 -0.15 -7.96 -18.06
#